data_4ebf24649116cde6195ebb7a096b5107
#
_entry.id   4ebf24649116cde6195ebb7a096b5107
#
_cell.length_a   1.000
_cell.length_b   1.000
_cell.length_c   1.000
_cell.angle_alpha   90.00
_cell.angle_beta   90.00
_cell.angle_gamma   90.00
#
_symmetry.space_group_name_H-M   'P 1'
#
loop_
_entity.id
_entity.type
_entity.pdbx_description
1 polymer ?
#
loop_
_entity_poly.entity_id
_entity_poly.type
_entity_poly.pdbx_seq_one_letter_code
_entity_poly.pdbx_strand_id
1 'polypeptide(L)'
;RLLPVYHAVRGLKSQTVRKVIEQLRPLMSVLPETLPPSVVKNEKLLDRAAAISAMHFPRNEREVEQARQRLAFEELFELVLASQLNKIDNQKLAGFAIPFEKSVVQDFVKKLPFTLTNAQRRAAWDILQDFENARPMNRLLQGDVGSGKTVVAGLAARQAASAGYQTAFMAPTEILARQHAETLAKLLEPFGVAAGLLIGSVKGKARQTLY
;
A
#
# COMPACT_ATOMS: atom_id res chain seq x y z
N ARG A 1 -40.87 -9.14 -2.43
CA ARG A 1 -39.84 -10.18 -2.57
C ARG A 1 -38.54 -9.52 -3.00
N LEU A 2 -37.48 -9.72 -2.27
CA LEU A 2 -36.15 -9.26 -2.66
C LEU A 2 -35.67 -10.07 -3.86
N LEU A 3 -35.10 -9.38 -4.85
CA LEU A 3 -34.56 -10.01 -6.05
C LEU A 3 -33.16 -9.47 -6.31
N PRO A 4 -32.18 -10.33 -6.62
CA PRO A 4 -30.86 -9.90 -6.99
C PRO A 4 -30.88 -9.21 -8.36
N VAL A 5 -30.13 -8.14 -8.49
CA VAL A 5 -29.91 -7.42 -9.76
C VAL A 5 -28.46 -7.65 -10.19
N TYR A 6 -28.28 -8.21 -11.38
CA TYR A 6 -26.98 -8.44 -11.97
C TYR A 6 -26.68 -7.35 -12.99
N HIS A 7 -25.45 -6.86 -13.00
CA HIS A 7 -25.03 -5.91 -14.01
C HIS A 7 -25.14 -6.52 -15.41
N ALA A 8 -25.85 -5.81 -16.28
CA ALA A 8 -25.97 -6.22 -17.67
C ALA A 8 -24.65 -5.91 -18.40
N VAL A 9 -24.13 -6.87 -19.15
CA VAL A 9 -23.02 -6.69 -20.10
C VAL A 9 -23.57 -6.84 -21.51
N ARG A 10 -22.85 -6.33 -22.50
CA ARG A 10 -23.29 -6.35 -23.89
C ARG A 10 -23.70 -7.77 -24.34
N GLY A 11 -24.97 -7.94 -24.69
CA GLY A 11 -25.54 -9.24 -25.08
C GLY A 11 -26.06 -10.13 -23.94
N LEU A 12 -25.83 -9.79 -22.67
CA LEU A 12 -26.26 -10.60 -21.51
C LEU A 12 -27.14 -9.77 -20.56
N LYS A 13 -28.44 -10.07 -20.56
CA LYS A 13 -29.42 -9.39 -19.69
C LYS A 13 -29.38 -9.99 -18.27
N SER A 14 -29.68 -9.17 -17.25
CA SER A 14 -29.78 -9.59 -15.83
C SER A 14 -30.68 -10.83 -15.62
N GLN A 15 -31.78 -10.93 -16.37
CA GLN A 15 -32.70 -12.08 -16.31
C GLN A 15 -32.04 -13.39 -16.78
N THR A 16 -31.16 -13.33 -17.80
CA THR A 16 -30.44 -14.50 -18.28
C THR A 16 -29.45 -15.00 -17.26
N VAL A 17 -28.70 -14.07 -16.63
CA VAL A 17 -27.79 -14.40 -15.53
C VAL A 17 -28.52 -15.05 -14.37
N ARG A 18 -29.68 -14.50 -13.99
CA ARG A 18 -30.52 -15.06 -12.92
C ARG A 18 -30.93 -16.49 -13.20
N LYS A 19 -31.41 -16.79 -14.42
CA LYS A 19 -31.80 -18.17 -14.81
C LYS A 19 -30.65 -19.16 -14.69
N VAL A 20 -29.45 -18.77 -15.13
CA VAL A 20 -28.27 -19.62 -15.01
C VAL A 20 -27.91 -19.86 -13.53
N ILE A 21 -27.92 -18.82 -12.70
CA ILE A 21 -27.61 -18.95 -11.27
C ILE A 21 -28.68 -19.81 -10.56
N GLU A 22 -29.93 -19.73 -10.97
CA GLU A 22 -30.98 -20.58 -10.41
C GLU A 22 -30.77 -22.08 -10.71
N GLN A 23 -30.25 -22.42 -11.88
CA GLN A 23 -29.86 -23.79 -12.21
C GLN A 23 -28.66 -24.27 -11.40
N LEU A 24 -27.75 -23.37 -10.99
CA LEU A 24 -26.59 -23.66 -10.16
C LEU A 24 -26.90 -23.74 -8.67
N ARG A 25 -28.11 -23.44 -8.24
CA ARG A 25 -28.52 -23.43 -6.83
C ARG A 25 -28.14 -24.69 -6.05
N PRO A 26 -28.33 -25.93 -6.59
CA PRO A 26 -27.98 -27.15 -5.88
C PRO A 26 -26.45 -27.25 -5.58
N LEU A 27 -25.61 -26.62 -6.41
CA LEU A 27 -24.17 -26.64 -6.26
C LEU A 27 -23.64 -25.66 -5.20
N MET A 28 -24.48 -24.74 -4.70
CA MET A 28 -24.03 -23.76 -3.71
C MET A 28 -23.68 -24.41 -2.37
N SER A 29 -24.34 -25.51 -2.01
CA SER A 29 -24.09 -26.25 -0.76
C SER A 29 -22.73 -26.98 -0.74
N VAL A 30 -22.09 -27.20 -1.90
CA VAL A 30 -20.79 -27.88 -2.00
C VAL A 30 -19.62 -26.90 -2.14
N LEU A 31 -19.89 -25.59 -2.05
CA LEU A 31 -18.82 -24.58 -2.08
C LEU A 31 -17.94 -24.73 -0.84
N PRO A 32 -16.63 -24.86 -0.99
CA PRO A 32 -15.71 -25.02 0.13
C PRO A 32 -15.63 -23.75 0.97
N GLU A 33 -15.46 -23.91 2.29
CA GLU A 33 -15.14 -22.81 3.18
C GLU A 33 -13.69 -22.37 2.95
N THR A 34 -13.45 -21.07 2.87
CA THR A 34 -12.15 -20.45 2.60
C THR A 34 -11.52 -19.86 3.85
N LEU A 35 -12.33 -19.52 4.86
CA LEU A 35 -11.81 -19.00 6.13
C LEU A 35 -11.56 -20.15 7.13
N PRO A 36 -10.56 -20.02 8.00
CA PRO A 36 -10.39 -20.94 9.11
C PRO A 36 -11.66 -21.04 9.97
N PRO A 37 -12.08 -22.26 10.41
CA PRO A 37 -13.29 -22.42 11.22
C PRO A 37 -13.32 -21.59 12.50
N SER A 38 -12.13 -21.36 13.10
CA SER A 38 -11.98 -20.51 14.28
C SER A 38 -12.34 -19.05 13.98
N VAL A 39 -11.99 -18.53 12.80
CA VAL A 39 -12.30 -17.16 12.37
C VAL A 39 -13.80 -17.03 12.16
N VAL A 40 -14.42 -17.94 11.40
CA VAL A 40 -15.87 -17.94 11.17
C VAL A 40 -16.64 -17.92 12.48
N LYS A 41 -16.23 -18.75 13.45
CA LYS A 41 -16.87 -18.84 14.77
C LYS A 41 -16.67 -17.57 15.61
N ASN A 42 -15.43 -17.07 15.72
CA ASN A 42 -15.11 -15.94 16.58
C ASN A 42 -15.74 -14.64 16.09
N GLU A 43 -15.77 -14.44 14.76
CA GLU A 43 -16.37 -13.27 14.12
C GLU A 43 -17.88 -13.43 13.87
N LYS A 44 -18.45 -14.58 14.27
CA LYS A 44 -19.89 -14.90 14.12
C LYS A 44 -20.38 -14.73 12.68
N LEU A 45 -19.57 -15.13 11.72
CA LEU A 45 -19.88 -15.02 10.30
C LEU A 45 -20.75 -16.21 9.83
N LEU A 46 -21.50 -15.99 8.76
CA LEU A 46 -22.12 -17.10 8.02
C LEU A 46 -21.00 -17.96 7.38
N ASP A 47 -21.28 -19.24 7.17
CA ASP A 47 -20.45 -20.03 6.29
C ASP A 47 -20.54 -19.52 4.84
N ARG A 48 -19.52 -19.81 4.04
CA ARG A 48 -19.40 -19.28 2.68
C ARG A 48 -20.56 -19.69 1.77
N ALA A 49 -20.98 -20.93 1.85
CA ALA A 49 -22.09 -21.46 1.03
C ALA A 49 -23.41 -20.76 1.37
N ALA A 50 -23.70 -20.57 2.67
CA ALA A 50 -24.88 -19.84 3.12
C ALA A 50 -24.83 -18.35 2.70
N ALA A 51 -23.68 -17.70 2.82
CA ALA A 51 -23.53 -16.30 2.41
C ALA A 51 -23.75 -16.12 0.89
N ILE A 52 -23.14 -16.94 0.05
CA ILE A 52 -23.32 -16.90 -1.40
C ILE A 52 -24.77 -17.20 -1.76
N SER A 53 -25.39 -18.20 -1.12
CA SER A 53 -26.80 -18.51 -1.32
C SER A 53 -27.71 -17.35 -0.95
N ALA A 54 -27.47 -16.68 0.18
CA ALA A 54 -28.26 -15.53 0.62
C ALA A 54 -28.11 -14.31 -0.31
N MET A 55 -26.94 -14.09 -0.90
CA MET A 55 -26.77 -13.03 -1.90
C MET A 55 -27.57 -13.26 -3.17
N HIS A 56 -27.70 -14.50 -3.61
CA HIS A 56 -28.42 -14.85 -4.83
C HIS A 56 -29.91 -15.13 -4.61
N PHE A 57 -30.28 -15.64 -3.43
CA PHE A 57 -31.66 -16.06 -3.09
C PHE A 57 -32.06 -15.52 -1.71
N PRO A 58 -32.08 -14.21 -1.49
CA PRO A 58 -32.37 -13.63 -0.19
C PRO A 58 -33.82 -13.88 0.24
N ARG A 59 -34.01 -14.22 1.50
CA ARG A 59 -35.35 -14.31 2.13
C ARG A 59 -35.77 -12.99 2.75
N ASN A 60 -34.81 -12.27 3.32
CA ASN A 60 -35.02 -11.00 3.98
C ASN A 60 -33.72 -10.13 3.93
N GLU A 61 -33.83 -8.86 4.30
CA GLU A 61 -32.71 -7.90 4.28
C GLU A 61 -31.60 -8.26 5.27
N ARG A 62 -31.95 -8.86 6.41
CA ARG A 62 -30.97 -9.27 7.42
C ARG A 62 -30.02 -10.35 6.87
N GLU A 63 -30.53 -11.32 6.12
CA GLU A 63 -29.70 -12.33 5.47
C GLU A 63 -28.74 -11.70 4.45
N VAL A 64 -29.21 -10.71 3.68
CA VAL A 64 -28.35 -9.98 2.72
C VAL A 64 -27.24 -9.26 3.44
N GLU A 65 -27.53 -8.59 4.55
CA GLU A 65 -26.53 -7.86 5.33
C GLU A 65 -25.48 -8.80 5.93
N GLN A 66 -25.92 -9.91 6.53
CA GLN A 66 -25.00 -10.91 7.06
C GLN A 66 -24.13 -11.55 5.96
N ALA A 67 -24.69 -11.79 4.79
CA ALA A 67 -23.95 -12.31 3.64
C ALA A 67 -22.92 -11.30 3.12
N ARG A 68 -23.29 -10.03 3.02
CA ARG A 68 -22.36 -8.95 2.66
C ARG A 68 -21.21 -8.85 3.65
N GLN A 69 -21.51 -8.85 4.94
CA GLN A 69 -20.50 -8.82 5.99
C GLN A 69 -19.51 -9.98 5.85
N ARG A 70 -20.04 -11.20 5.61
CA ARG A 70 -19.18 -12.38 5.42
C ARG A 70 -18.28 -12.27 4.21
N LEU A 71 -18.81 -11.88 3.06
CA LEU A 71 -18.04 -11.78 1.81
C LEU A 71 -17.03 -10.62 1.84
N ALA A 72 -17.42 -9.47 2.40
CA ALA A 72 -16.50 -8.34 2.58
C ALA A 72 -15.37 -8.69 3.56
N PHE A 73 -15.67 -9.43 4.63
CA PHE A 73 -14.66 -9.92 5.56
C PHE A 73 -13.65 -10.85 4.86
N GLU A 74 -14.14 -11.79 4.05
CA GLU A 74 -13.29 -12.72 3.29
C GLU A 74 -12.33 -11.97 2.36
N GLU A 75 -12.86 -11.02 1.58
CA GLU A 75 -12.06 -10.22 0.66
C GLU A 75 -10.95 -9.44 1.39
N LEU A 76 -11.29 -8.77 2.49
CA LEU A 76 -10.31 -8.04 3.30
C LEU A 76 -9.31 -8.99 3.98
N PHE A 77 -9.77 -10.14 4.46
CA PHE A 77 -8.91 -11.14 5.09
C PHE A 77 -7.85 -11.65 4.11
N GLU A 78 -8.25 -11.99 2.89
CA GLU A 78 -7.32 -12.44 1.84
C GLU A 78 -6.27 -11.38 1.49
N LEU A 79 -6.70 -10.12 1.34
CA LEU A 79 -5.80 -8.99 1.06
C LEU A 79 -4.78 -8.78 2.21
N VAL A 80 -5.27 -8.80 3.45
CA VAL A 80 -4.41 -8.63 4.63
C VAL A 80 -3.47 -9.82 4.77
N LEU A 81 -3.95 -11.04 4.56
CA LEU A 81 -3.12 -12.25 4.62
C LEU A 81 -2.01 -12.21 3.56
N ALA A 82 -2.34 -11.87 2.31
CA ALA A 82 -1.35 -11.72 1.24
C ALA A 82 -0.30 -10.65 1.60
N SER A 83 -0.73 -9.52 2.16
CA SER A 83 0.18 -8.47 2.64
C SER A 83 1.11 -8.97 3.76
N GLN A 84 0.59 -9.73 4.73
CA GLN A 84 1.40 -10.30 5.82
C GLN A 84 2.40 -11.36 5.33
N LEU A 85 1.99 -12.22 4.40
CA LEU A 85 2.88 -13.20 3.78
C LEU A 85 4.03 -12.50 3.03
N ASN A 86 3.71 -11.50 2.22
CA ASN A 86 4.73 -10.68 1.53
C ASN A 86 5.67 -10.00 2.54
N LYS A 87 5.16 -9.50 3.66
CA LYS A 87 5.98 -8.91 4.72
C LYS A 87 6.94 -9.92 5.33
N ILE A 88 6.46 -11.14 5.62
CA ILE A 88 7.28 -12.24 6.15
C ILE A 88 8.38 -12.61 5.16
N ASP A 89 8.05 -12.72 3.87
CA ASP A 89 9.04 -13.07 2.85
C ASP A 89 10.07 -11.96 2.65
N ASN A 90 9.64 -10.68 2.66
CA ASN A 90 10.57 -9.55 2.63
C ASN A 90 11.50 -9.50 3.84
N GLN A 91 11.03 -9.93 5.03
CA GLN A 91 11.87 -9.98 6.23
C GLN A 91 12.99 -11.04 6.16
N LYS A 92 12.88 -12.02 5.26
CA LYS A 92 13.93 -13.03 5.00
C LYS A 92 15.05 -12.49 4.11
N LEU A 93 14.80 -11.39 3.39
CA LEU A 93 15.80 -10.76 2.54
C LEU A 93 16.83 -10.03 3.39
N ALA A 94 18.10 -10.12 2.98
CA ALA A 94 19.16 -9.28 3.55
C ALA A 94 19.03 -7.86 3.00
N GLY A 95 19.13 -6.88 3.89
CA GLY A 95 19.17 -5.46 3.56
C GLY A 95 20.46 -4.83 4.07
N PHE A 96 20.68 -3.57 3.72
CA PHE A 96 21.79 -2.79 4.23
C PHE A 96 21.34 -2.03 5.46
N ALA A 97 22.06 -2.22 6.58
CA ALA A 97 21.86 -1.39 7.76
C ALA A 97 22.49 0.00 7.51
N ILE A 98 21.72 1.05 7.73
CA ILE A 98 22.17 2.44 7.66
C ILE A 98 22.20 2.98 9.08
N PRO A 99 23.38 3.20 9.68
CA PRO A 99 23.49 3.67 11.06
C PRO A 99 22.78 5.01 11.27
N PHE A 100 22.11 5.15 12.41
CA PHE A 100 21.50 6.42 12.79
C PHE A 100 22.59 7.41 13.25
N GLU A 101 22.68 8.55 12.58
CA GLU A 101 23.57 9.65 12.96
C GLU A 101 22.75 10.86 13.40
N LYS A 102 22.72 11.09 14.72
CA LYS A 102 21.99 12.21 15.31
C LYS A 102 22.41 13.57 14.76
N SER A 103 23.70 13.75 14.52
CA SER A 103 24.29 14.99 13.96
C SER A 103 23.70 15.32 12.58
N VAL A 104 23.57 14.31 11.71
CA VAL A 104 23.02 14.43 10.35
C VAL A 104 21.57 14.90 10.40
N VAL A 105 20.77 14.29 11.28
CA VAL A 105 19.35 14.63 11.45
C VAL A 105 19.19 16.03 12.03
N GLN A 106 20.00 16.39 13.04
CA GLN A 106 19.95 17.71 13.65
C GLN A 106 20.37 18.81 12.67
N ASP A 107 21.41 18.57 11.87
CA ASP A 107 21.86 19.53 10.87
C ASP A 107 20.81 19.70 9.76
N PHE A 108 20.20 18.63 9.30
CA PHE A 108 19.09 18.70 8.34
C PHE A 108 17.93 19.55 8.87
N VAL A 109 17.45 19.25 10.09
CA VAL A 109 16.31 19.97 10.69
C VAL A 109 16.64 21.45 10.93
N LYS A 110 17.86 21.80 11.31
CA LYS A 110 18.30 23.20 11.51
C LYS A 110 18.29 24.02 10.22
N LYS A 111 18.56 23.40 9.07
CA LYS A 111 18.62 24.08 7.76
C LYS A 111 17.26 24.16 7.06
N LEU A 112 16.20 23.55 7.63
CA LEU A 112 14.84 23.71 7.09
C LEU A 112 14.34 25.14 7.34
N PRO A 113 13.64 25.77 6.35
CA PRO A 113 13.04 27.08 6.50
C PRO A 113 11.75 27.06 7.35
N PHE A 114 11.40 25.92 7.94
CA PHE A 114 10.22 25.71 8.77
C PHE A 114 10.48 24.64 9.84
N THR A 115 9.62 24.58 10.83
CA THR A 115 9.71 23.57 11.88
C THR A 115 8.89 22.32 11.52
N LEU A 116 9.46 21.14 11.70
CA LEU A 116 8.74 19.88 11.51
C LEU A 116 7.63 19.73 12.53
N THR A 117 6.46 19.28 12.10
CA THR A 117 5.36 18.91 12.99
C THR A 117 5.71 17.66 13.81
N ASN A 118 4.96 17.41 14.89
CA ASN A 118 5.16 16.20 15.70
C ASN A 118 4.93 14.91 14.89
N ALA A 119 3.95 14.92 13.96
CA ALA A 119 3.69 13.78 13.09
C ALA A 119 4.85 13.51 12.13
N GLN A 120 5.41 14.55 11.51
CA GLN A 120 6.59 14.44 10.63
C GLN A 120 7.81 13.93 11.40
N ARG A 121 8.07 14.44 12.62
CA ARG A 121 9.17 13.96 13.47
C ARG A 121 9.02 12.49 13.83
N ARG A 122 7.80 12.06 14.19
CA ARG A 122 7.53 10.66 14.53
C ARG A 122 7.72 9.76 13.31
N ALA A 123 7.15 10.13 12.16
CA ALA A 123 7.30 9.36 10.93
C ALA A 123 8.78 9.26 10.48
N ALA A 124 9.53 10.36 10.57
CA ALA A 124 10.97 10.35 10.28
C ALA A 124 11.72 9.43 11.25
N TRP A 125 11.42 9.50 12.54
CA TRP A 125 12.05 8.66 13.56
C TRP A 125 11.81 7.18 13.31
N ASP A 126 10.57 6.80 13.00
CA ASP A 126 10.21 5.41 12.68
C ASP A 126 10.98 4.88 11.47
N ILE A 127 11.17 5.70 10.43
CA ILE A 127 11.97 5.36 9.24
C ILE A 127 13.45 5.18 9.60
N LEU A 128 14.00 6.08 10.39
CA LEU A 128 15.41 6.05 10.79
C LEU A 128 15.72 4.83 11.68
N GLN A 129 14.79 4.45 12.56
CA GLN A 129 14.91 3.21 13.34
C GLN A 129 14.87 1.95 12.45
N ASP A 130 14.02 1.95 11.43
CA ASP A 130 13.97 0.83 10.49
C ASP A 130 15.29 0.71 9.68
N PHE A 131 15.97 1.81 9.41
CA PHE A 131 17.26 1.83 8.70
C PHE A 131 18.39 1.10 9.42
N GLU A 132 18.35 1.04 10.75
CA GLU A 132 19.36 0.31 11.54
C GLU A 132 19.23 -1.21 11.41
N ASN A 133 18.11 -1.70 10.87
CA ASN A 133 17.91 -3.12 10.65
C ASN A 133 18.57 -3.56 9.34
N ALA A 134 19.30 -4.69 9.38
CA ALA A 134 19.84 -5.33 8.17
C ALA A 134 18.75 -6.05 7.35
N ARG A 135 17.58 -5.43 7.20
CA ARG A 135 16.42 -5.95 6.48
C ARG A 135 15.78 -4.84 5.63
N PRO A 136 15.22 -5.16 4.45
CA PRO A 136 14.50 -4.17 3.68
C PRO A 136 13.29 -3.62 4.47
N MET A 137 13.23 -2.30 4.58
CA MET A 137 12.07 -1.61 5.13
C MET A 137 10.95 -1.56 4.07
N ASN A 138 9.72 -1.87 4.48
CA ASN A 138 8.52 -1.61 3.69
C ASN A 138 7.53 -0.82 4.55
N ARG A 139 7.47 0.49 4.33
CA ARG A 139 6.68 1.41 5.15
C ARG A 139 5.83 2.34 4.28
N LEU A 140 4.55 2.43 4.59
CA LEU A 140 3.64 3.38 3.98
C LEU A 140 3.67 4.70 4.78
N LEU A 141 4.05 5.80 4.11
CA LEU A 141 3.94 7.16 4.65
C LEU A 141 2.67 7.83 4.11
N GLN A 142 1.64 7.90 4.93
CA GLN A 142 0.34 8.47 4.57
C GLN A 142 0.17 9.88 5.14
N GLY A 143 -0.51 10.73 4.40
CA GLY A 143 -0.86 12.10 4.80
C GLY A 143 -1.47 12.87 3.63
N ASP A 144 -2.16 13.97 3.92
CA ASP A 144 -2.80 14.83 2.92
C ASP A 144 -1.80 15.47 1.96
N VAL A 145 -2.31 16.04 0.86
CA VAL A 145 -1.50 16.85 -0.06
C VAL A 145 -0.95 18.05 0.72
N GLY A 146 0.35 18.31 0.59
CA GLY A 146 1.02 19.38 1.33
C GLY A 146 1.41 19.04 2.78
N SER A 147 1.13 17.84 3.30
CA SER A 147 1.54 17.43 4.66
C SER A 147 3.06 17.29 4.88
N GLY A 148 3.87 17.51 3.85
CA GLY A 148 5.34 17.46 3.93
C GLY A 148 5.95 16.06 3.86
N LYS A 149 5.28 15.08 3.24
CA LYS A 149 5.84 13.72 3.02
C LYS A 149 7.21 13.75 2.33
N THR A 150 7.40 14.65 1.38
CA THR A 150 8.68 14.82 0.66
C THR A 150 9.84 15.25 1.57
N VAL A 151 9.56 16.04 2.60
CA VAL A 151 10.57 16.45 3.60
C VAL A 151 11.03 15.25 4.43
N VAL A 152 10.10 14.40 4.84
CA VAL A 152 10.43 13.17 5.57
C VAL A 152 11.27 12.23 4.69
N ALA A 153 10.90 12.08 3.41
CA ALA A 153 11.68 11.31 2.45
C ALA A 153 13.06 11.93 2.17
N GLY A 154 13.15 13.26 2.11
CA GLY A 154 14.42 13.99 1.98
C GLY A 154 15.37 13.78 3.16
N LEU A 155 14.84 13.76 4.40
CA LEU A 155 15.61 13.43 5.59
C LEU A 155 16.16 11.99 5.53
N ALA A 156 15.32 11.04 5.13
CA ALA A 156 15.74 9.64 4.95
C ALA A 156 16.85 9.53 3.88
N ALA A 157 16.69 10.22 2.74
CA ALA A 157 17.70 10.26 1.68
C ALA A 157 19.02 10.90 2.16
N ARG A 158 18.94 11.96 2.97
CA ARG A 158 20.14 12.59 3.56
C ARG A 158 20.88 11.63 4.50
N GLN A 159 20.15 10.89 5.33
CA GLN A 159 20.72 9.86 6.22
C GLN A 159 21.38 8.73 5.43
N ALA A 160 20.73 8.25 4.37
CA ALA A 160 21.31 7.23 3.48
C ALA A 160 22.59 7.74 2.80
N ALA A 161 22.58 8.97 2.29
CA ALA A 161 23.74 9.59 1.65
C ALA A 161 24.92 9.79 2.62
N SER A 162 24.68 10.11 3.91
CA SER A 162 25.75 10.23 4.89
C SER A 162 26.48 8.91 5.16
N ALA A 163 25.79 7.80 4.99
CA ALA A 163 26.35 6.46 5.12
C ALA A 163 26.91 5.90 3.78
N GLY A 164 26.99 6.73 2.73
CA GLY A 164 27.54 6.35 1.44
C GLY A 164 26.60 5.60 0.51
N TYR A 165 25.29 5.59 0.81
CA TYR A 165 24.29 4.93 -0.02
C TYR A 165 23.59 5.90 -0.96
N GLN A 166 23.16 5.41 -2.11
CA GLN A 166 22.32 6.13 -3.06
C GLN A 166 20.83 5.91 -2.74
N THR A 167 20.01 6.91 -3.06
CA THR A 167 18.55 6.85 -2.90
C THR A 167 17.87 7.01 -4.26
N ALA A 168 16.99 6.08 -4.64
CA ALA A 168 16.12 6.23 -5.80
C ALA A 168 14.73 6.69 -5.36
N PHE A 169 14.26 7.81 -5.90
CA PHE A 169 12.93 8.36 -5.66
C PHE A 169 12.06 8.21 -6.91
N MET A 170 11.09 7.33 -6.88
CA MET A 170 10.21 7.08 -8.03
C MET A 170 8.92 7.90 -7.95
N ALA A 171 8.47 8.40 -9.10
CA ALA A 171 7.20 9.10 -9.26
C ALA A 171 6.40 8.50 -10.44
N PRO A 172 5.06 8.49 -10.40
CA PRO A 172 4.23 7.85 -11.42
C PRO A 172 4.21 8.60 -12.75
N THR A 173 4.55 9.89 -12.76
CA THR A 173 4.55 10.74 -13.97
C THR A 173 5.80 11.59 -14.05
N GLU A 174 6.19 11.99 -15.28
CA GLU A 174 7.33 12.87 -15.51
C GLU A 174 7.17 14.22 -14.82
N ILE A 175 5.95 14.77 -14.79
CA ILE A 175 5.66 16.06 -14.12
C ILE A 175 5.96 15.96 -12.63
N LEU A 176 5.48 14.92 -11.96
CA LEU A 176 5.75 14.69 -10.55
C LEU A 176 7.23 14.39 -10.28
N ALA A 177 7.89 13.64 -11.17
CA ALA A 177 9.33 13.39 -11.06
C ALA A 177 10.15 14.70 -11.08
N ARG A 178 9.81 15.63 -11.98
CA ARG A 178 10.44 16.95 -12.05
C ARG A 178 10.20 17.78 -10.78
N GLN A 179 8.95 17.85 -10.32
CA GLN A 179 8.61 18.57 -9.08
C GLN A 179 9.35 18.02 -7.85
N HIS A 180 9.41 16.69 -7.73
CA HIS A 180 10.13 16.06 -6.63
C HIS A 180 11.64 16.25 -6.75
N ALA A 181 12.21 16.17 -7.96
CA ALA A 181 13.62 16.43 -8.18
C ALA A 181 14.04 17.85 -7.77
N GLU A 182 13.26 18.88 -8.16
CA GLU A 182 13.50 20.27 -7.76
C GLU A 182 13.39 20.46 -6.24
N THR A 183 12.39 19.84 -5.61
CA THR A 183 12.18 19.95 -4.17
C THR A 183 13.30 19.25 -3.41
N LEU A 184 13.68 18.04 -3.81
CA LEU A 184 14.74 17.27 -3.18
C LEU A 184 16.12 17.92 -3.41
N ALA A 185 16.38 18.47 -4.61
CA ALA A 185 17.60 19.20 -4.89
C ALA A 185 17.78 20.36 -3.90
N LYS A 186 16.76 21.22 -3.73
CA LYS A 186 16.79 22.33 -2.77
C LYS A 186 17.00 21.88 -1.32
N LEU A 187 16.38 20.76 -0.93
CA LEU A 187 16.51 20.21 0.43
C LEU A 187 17.88 19.60 0.70
N LEU A 188 18.54 19.02 -0.32
CA LEU A 188 19.75 18.24 -0.17
C LEU A 188 21.04 19.01 -0.56
N GLU A 189 20.91 20.06 -1.39
CA GLU A 189 22.02 20.94 -1.81
C GLU A 189 22.86 21.46 -0.63
N PRO A 190 22.29 21.96 0.51
CA PRO A 190 23.07 22.46 1.64
C PRO A 190 23.97 21.41 2.29
N PHE A 191 23.83 20.15 1.91
CA PHE A 191 24.59 19.00 2.44
C PHE A 191 25.55 18.39 1.39
N GLY A 192 25.65 19.00 0.21
CA GLY A 192 26.46 18.48 -0.89
C GLY A 192 25.91 17.19 -1.54
N VAL A 193 24.65 16.87 -1.33
CA VAL A 193 24.00 15.69 -1.93
C VAL A 193 23.33 16.12 -3.22
N ALA A 194 23.82 15.61 -4.35
CA ALA A 194 23.27 15.89 -5.67
C ALA A 194 22.00 15.06 -5.94
N ALA A 195 20.94 15.70 -6.45
CA ALA A 195 19.75 15.03 -6.92
C ALA A 195 19.72 15.03 -8.45
N GLY A 196 19.80 13.85 -9.07
CA GLY A 196 19.66 13.66 -10.51
C GLY A 196 18.24 13.34 -10.91
N LEU A 197 17.82 13.79 -12.11
CA LEU A 197 16.49 13.51 -12.67
C LEU A 197 16.59 12.50 -13.82
N LEU A 198 16.00 11.33 -13.64
CA LEU A 198 15.92 10.28 -14.67
C LEU A 198 14.50 10.15 -15.18
N ILE A 199 14.25 10.58 -16.42
CA ILE A 199 12.94 10.56 -17.09
C ILE A 199 13.10 10.02 -18.51
N GLY A 200 11.98 9.68 -19.17
CA GLY A 200 11.98 9.09 -20.51
C GLY A 200 12.69 9.90 -21.59
N SER A 201 12.73 11.23 -21.44
CA SER A 201 13.41 12.14 -22.37
C SER A 201 14.94 12.21 -22.20
N VAL A 202 15.49 11.75 -21.05
CA VAL A 202 16.95 11.71 -20.80
C VAL A 202 17.54 10.47 -21.45
N LYS A 203 18.40 10.67 -22.48
CA LYS A 203 19.02 9.61 -23.29
C LYS A 203 20.54 9.75 -23.34
N GLY A 204 21.21 8.67 -23.79
CA GLY A 204 22.63 8.66 -24.11
C GLY A 204 23.55 8.99 -22.92
N LYS A 205 24.58 9.81 -23.16
CA LYS A 205 25.59 10.15 -22.16
C LYS A 205 25.02 10.79 -20.90
N ALA A 206 24.01 11.66 -21.04
CA ALA A 206 23.35 12.29 -19.88
C ALA A 206 22.71 11.26 -18.94
N ARG A 207 22.20 10.16 -19.48
CA ARG A 207 21.67 9.06 -18.66
C ARG A 207 22.77 8.27 -17.96
N GLN A 208 23.89 8.05 -18.65
CA GLN A 208 25.04 7.32 -18.07
C GLN A 208 25.72 8.07 -16.92
N THR A 209 25.69 9.40 -16.94
CA THR A 209 26.28 10.23 -15.86
C THR A 209 25.44 10.20 -14.57
N LEU A 210 24.20 9.69 -14.62
CA LEU A 210 23.29 9.57 -13.46
C LEU A 210 23.44 8.22 -12.72
N TYR A 211 24.23 7.29 -13.26
CA TYR A 211 24.57 6.01 -12.65
C TYR A 211 26.00 6.01 -12.15
#